data_c07f27abf5be864513d0eb9c1da0761a
#
_entry.id   c07f27abf5be864513d0eb9c1da0761a
#
_cell.length_a   1.000
_cell.length_b   1.000
_cell.length_c   1.000
_cell.angle_alpha   90.00
_cell.angle_beta   90.00
_cell.angle_gamma   90.00
#
_symmetry.space_group_name_H-M   'P 1'
#
loop_
_entity.id
_entity.type
_entity.pdbx_description
1 polymer ?
#
loop_
_entity_poly.entity_id
_entity_poly.type
_entity_poly.pdbx_seq_one_letter_code
_entity_poly.pdbx_strand_id
1 'polypeptide(L)'
;MAASFLKRKPKEPDGPQRQEIPVLESDAETGLSAAQAQERLDGGWGNAPVESPGASVREIIAKNVFTYFNFLFFLLAGCVIAVRQWLNLTFLGPVFCNMFIGIVQDLRVKKKVDGLKIMAAPKCRAVRDGQTVELDAAQLVRDDIAVFSPGDQIPADAVVAAGECRVNEALVTGEADEIVKKPGERLLSGSFVVSGSCRARLT
;
A
#
# COMPACT_ATOMS: atom_id res chain seq x y z
N MET A 1 42.56 -8.15 -6.21
CA MET A 1 41.39 -8.56 -7.02
C MET A 1 40.13 -8.02 -6.32
N ALA A 2 39.62 -6.89 -6.76
CA ALA A 2 38.45 -6.21 -6.19
C ALA A 2 37.22 -6.68 -6.96
N ALA A 3 36.34 -7.45 -6.30
CA ALA A 3 35.07 -7.88 -6.86
C ALA A 3 34.10 -6.70 -6.86
N SER A 4 33.78 -6.20 -8.04
CA SER A 4 32.77 -5.19 -8.32
C SER A 4 31.40 -5.75 -7.95
N PHE A 5 30.85 -5.35 -6.81
CA PHE A 5 29.43 -5.53 -6.48
C PHE A 5 28.62 -4.55 -7.35
N LEU A 6 28.15 -5.06 -8.48
CA LEU A 6 27.13 -4.38 -9.29
C LEU A 6 25.86 -4.23 -8.44
N LYS A 7 25.63 -3.03 -7.90
CA LYS A 7 24.34 -2.59 -7.37
C LYS A 7 23.30 -2.71 -8.49
N ARG A 8 22.51 -3.79 -8.49
CA ARG A 8 21.28 -3.83 -9.28
C ARG A 8 20.40 -2.71 -8.77
N LYS A 9 20.12 -1.71 -9.63
CA LYS A 9 19.05 -0.75 -9.37
C LYS A 9 17.78 -1.54 -9.06
N PRO A 10 16.99 -1.15 -8.05
CA PRO A 10 15.67 -1.71 -7.85
C PRO A 10 14.90 -1.51 -9.15
N LYS A 11 14.33 -2.59 -9.70
CA LYS A 11 13.41 -2.49 -10.81
C LYS A 11 12.19 -1.73 -10.28
N GLU A 12 11.95 -0.52 -10.78
CA GLU A 12 10.68 0.17 -10.54
C GLU A 12 9.56 -0.82 -10.87
N PRO A 13 8.56 -0.99 -9.99
CA PRO A 13 7.42 -1.82 -10.34
C PRO A 13 6.79 -1.23 -11.59
N ASP A 14 6.54 -2.07 -12.60
CA ASP A 14 5.74 -1.72 -13.77
C ASP A 14 4.35 -1.31 -13.26
N GLY A 15 4.20 -0.03 -12.96
CA GLY A 15 2.90 0.55 -12.66
C GLY A 15 2.01 0.43 -13.90
N PRO A 16 0.68 0.39 -13.75
CA PRO A 16 -0.23 0.38 -14.88
C PRO A 16 0.16 1.50 -15.83
N GLN A 17 0.21 1.21 -17.14
CA GLN A 17 0.52 2.22 -18.17
C GLN A 17 -0.52 3.33 -18.06
N ARG A 18 -0.13 4.45 -17.46
CA ARG A 18 -0.98 5.62 -17.29
C ARG A 18 -1.11 6.29 -18.64
N GLN A 19 -2.33 6.47 -19.13
CA GLN A 19 -2.58 7.29 -20.29
C GLN A 19 -2.22 8.74 -19.94
N GLU A 20 -1.51 9.47 -20.80
CA GLU A 20 -1.23 10.89 -20.60
C GLU A 20 -2.55 11.67 -20.69
N ILE A 21 -3.10 12.03 -19.54
CA ILE A 21 -4.28 12.90 -19.47
C ILE A 21 -3.78 14.32 -19.15
N PRO A 22 -4.26 15.35 -19.86
CA PRO A 22 -3.90 16.73 -19.57
C PRO A 22 -4.28 17.10 -18.13
N VAL A 23 -3.39 17.82 -17.46
CA VAL A 23 -3.65 18.38 -16.13
C VAL A 23 -4.83 19.32 -16.24
N LEU A 24 -5.88 19.09 -15.49
CA LEU A 24 -7.02 19.99 -15.35
C LEU A 24 -6.78 20.89 -14.13
N GLU A 25 -6.79 22.19 -14.34
CA GLU A 25 -6.85 23.13 -13.23
C GLU A 25 -8.31 23.17 -12.74
N SER A 26 -8.63 22.22 -11.82
CA SER A 26 -9.96 22.20 -11.19
C SER A 26 -10.10 23.40 -10.28
N ASP A 27 -11.24 24.08 -10.39
CA ASP A 27 -11.58 25.17 -9.48
C ASP A 27 -11.78 24.60 -8.05
N ALA A 28 -11.23 25.30 -7.05
CA ALA A 28 -11.29 24.89 -5.66
C ALA A 28 -12.74 24.82 -5.09
N GLU A 29 -13.70 25.47 -5.73
CA GLU A 29 -15.10 25.49 -5.28
C GLU A 29 -15.98 24.43 -5.95
N THR A 30 -15.77 24.17 -7.22
CA THR A 30 -16.59 23.23 -7.99
C THR A 30 -16.00 21.84 -8.07
N GLY A 31 -14.66 21.72 -8.03
CA GLY A 31 -13.95 20.46 -8.18
C GLY A 31 -14.13 19.82 -9.55
N LEU A 32 -13.87 18.51 -9.65
CA LEU A 32 -14.12 17.70 -10.85
C LEU A 32 -15.62 17.35 -10.96
N SER A 33 -16.11 17.21 -12.19
CA SER A 33 -17.41 16.55 -12.40
C SER A 33 -17.30 15.04 -12.20
N ALA A 34 -18.41 14.37 -11.89
CA ALA A 34 -18.45 12.92 -11.76
C ALA A 34 -17.95 12.20 -13.03
N ALA A 35 -18.26 12.74 -14.22
CA ALA A 35 -17.80 12.20 -15.50
C ALA A 35 -16.27 12.32 -15.67
N GLN A 36 -15.70 13.46 -15.33
CA GLN A 36 -14.24 13.68 -15.37
C GLN A 36 -13.49 12.80 -14.35
N ALA A 37 -14.05 12.62 -13.16
CA ALA A 37 -13.47 11.73 -12.15
C ALA A 37 -13.48 10.26 -12.63
N GLN A 38 -14.57 9.82 -13.28
CA GLN A 38 -14.67 8.47 -13.83
C GLN A 38 -13.67 8.26 -14.99
N GLU A 39 -13.55 9.21 -15.90
CA GLU A 39 -12.58 9.17 -17.00
C GLU A 39 -11.14 9.01 -16.48
N ARG A 40 -10.78 9.71 -15.38
CA ARG A 40 -9.47 9.58 -14.75
C ARG A 40 -9.27 8.24 -14.08
N LEU A 41 -10.32 7.72 -13.45
CA LEU A 41 -10.27 6.39 -12.82
C LEU A 41 -10.03 5.30 -13.87
N ASP A 42 -10.76 5.36 -14.98
CA ASP A 42 -10.63 4.43 -16.12
C ASP A 42 -9.26 4.57 -16.82
N GLY A 43 -8.70 5.78 -16.84
CA GLY A 43 -7.36 6.07 -17.35
C GLY A 43 -6.21 5.63 -16.42
N GLY A 44 -6.51 5.05 -15.23
CA GLY A 44 -5.50 4.56 -14.29
C GLY A 44 -4.87 5.65 -13.41
N TRP A 45 -5.52 6.82 -13.29
CA TRP A 45 -5.09 7.96 -12.46
C TRP A 45 -5.74 7.96 -11.07
N GLY A 46 -6.29 6.83 -10.64
CA GLY A 46 -6.79 6.63 -9.28
C GLY A 46 -5.62 6.52 -8.29
N ASN A 47 -5.87 6.98 -7.06
CA ASN A 47 -4.96 6.78 -5.93
C ASN A 47 -5.07 5.34 -5.43
N ALA A 48 -4.66 4.37 -6.26
CA ALA A 48 -4.65 2.97 -5.84
C ALA A 48 -3.74 2.83 -4.62
N PRO A 49 -4.20 2.19 -3.53
CA PRO A 49 -3.35 1.93 -2.39
C PRO A 49 -2.16 1.11 -2.89
N VAL A 50 -0.96 1.56 -2.56
CA VAL A 50 0.24 0.75 -2.77
C VAL A 50 0.02 -0.51 -1.97
N GLU A 51 -0.22 -1.63 -2.65
CA GLU A 51 -0.31 -2.93 -2.01
C GLU A 51 0.96 -3.12 -1.19
N SER A 52 0.86 -2.92 0.13
CA SER A 52 1.95 -3.32 0.99
C SER A 52 2.18 -4.80 0.70
N PRO A 53 3.41 -5.22 0.43
CA PRO A 53 3.75 -6.58 0.05
C PRO A 53 3.47 -7.53 1.22
N GLY A 54 2.20 -7.77 1.47
CA GLY A 54 1.77 -8.86 2.34
C GLY A 54 2.14 -10.15 1.63
N ALA A 55 2.82 -11.06 2.32
CA ALA A 55 3.18 -12.34 1.74
C ALA A 55 1.97 -12.97 1.05
N SER A 56 2.12 -13.34 -0.21
CA SER A 56 1.07 -14.02 -0.96
C SER A 56 0.80 -15.40 -0.33
N VAL A 57 -0.38 -15.96 -0.54
CA VAL A 57 -0.71 -17.31 -0.06
C VAL A 57 0.34 -18.33 -0.55
N ARG A 58 0.80 -18.16 -1.78
CA ARG A 58 1.83 -19.01 -2.39
C ARG A 58 3.18 -18.88 -1.67
N GLU A 59 3.58 -17.68 -1.29
CA GLU A 59 4.80 -17.44 -0.51
C GLU A 59 4.71 -18.02 0.89
N ILE A 60 3.56 -17.91 1.55
CA ILE A 60 3.31 -18.53 2.87
C ILE A 60 3.48 -20.03 2.78
N ILE A 61 2.88 -20.68 1.79
CA ILE A 61 3.00 -22.13 1.59
C ILE A 61 4.46 -22.48 1.30
N ALA A 62 5.10 -21.78 0.36
CA ALA A 62 6.48 -22.02 -0.01
C ALA A 62 7.44 -21.88 1.18
N LYS A 63 7.26 -20.84 1.99
CA LYS A 63 8.07 -20.58 3.20
C LYS A 63 7.95 -21.71 4.24
N ASN A 64 6.74 -22.27 4.42
CA ASN A 64 6.51 -23.34 5.38
C ASN A 64 6.95 -24.72 4.85
N VAL A 65 6.88 -24.94 3.54
CA VAL A 65 7.29 -26.21 2.90
C VAL A 65 8.80 -26.28 2.72
N PHE A 66 9.42 -25.24 2.14
CA PHE A 66 10.84 -25.20 1.79
C PHE A 66 11.68 -24.61 2.92
N THR A 67 11.62 -25.20 4.12
CA THR A 67 12.54 -24.88 5.22
C THR A 67 13.75 -25.80 5.16
N TYR A 68 14.90 -25.35 5.72
CA TYR A 68 16.10 -26.16 5.83
C TYR A 68 15.84 -27.50 6.53
N PHE A 69 15.05 -27.48 7.61
CA PHE A 69 14.70 -28.69 8.34
C PHE A 69 13.84 -29.65 7.51
N ASN A 70 12.84 -29.16 6.80
CA ASN A 70 12.00 -29.99 5.95
C ASN A 70 12.83 -30.63 4.82
N PHE A 71 13.76 -29.86 4.24
CA PHE A 71 14.70 -30.40 3.23
C PHE A 71 15.52 -31.56 3.79
N LEU A 72 16.06 -31.40 5.02
CA LEU A 72 16.83 -32.46 5.67
C LEU A 72 15.97 -33.72 5.93
N PHE A 73 14.74 -33.52 6.40
CA PHE A 73 13.82 -34.66 6.64
C PHE A 73 13.41 -35.35 5.34
N PHE A 74 13.20 -34.61 4.25
CA PHE A 74 12.90 -35.21 2.95
C PHE A 74 14.09 -35.97 2.37
N LEU A 75 15.33 -35.46 2.57
CA LEU A 75 16.52 -36.16 2.21
C LEU A 75 16.65 -37.49 2.99
N LEU A 76 16.42 -37.42 4.33
CA LEU A 76 16.48 -38.62 5.18
C LEU A 76 15.40 -39.64 4.77
N ALA A 77 14.18 -39.14 4.47
CA ALA A 77 13.11 -40.03 3.97
C ALA A 77 13.52 -40.72 2.66
N GLY A 78 14.16 -39.99 1.74
CA GLY A 78 14.73 -40.58 0.51
C GLY A 78 15.72 -41.70 0.79
N CYS A 79 16.63 -41.54 1.76
CA CYS A 79 17.58 -42.57 2.19
C CYS A 79 16.86 -43.80 2.77
N VAL A 80 15.86 -43.59 3.63
CA VAL A 80 15.04 -44.65 4.26
C VAL A 80 14.30 -45.47 3.19
N ILE A 81 13.72 -44.77 2.21
CA ILE A 81 13.04 -45.41 1.07
C ILE A 81 14.03 -46.26 0.23
N ALA A 82 15.22 -45.73 -0.03
CA ALA A 82 16.26 -46.44 -0.81
C ALA A 82 16.68 -47.77 -0.14
N VAL A 83 16.70 -47.80 1.20
CA VAL A 83 17.02 -49.01 1.99
C VAL A 83 15.74 -49.89 2.21
N ARG A 84 14.59 -49.55 1.64
CA ARG A 84 13.31 -50.26 1.75
C ARG A 84 12.79 -50.45 3.19
N GLN A 85 13.15 -49.54 4.11
CA GLN A 85 12.74 -49.56 5.52
C GLN A 85 11.50 -48.72 5.75
N TRP A 86 10.35 -49.08 5.16
CA TRP A 86 9.12 -48.31 5.14
C TRP A 86 8.57 -47.98 6.51
N LEU A 87 8.73 -48.87 7.50
CA LEU A 87 8.29 -48.67 8.87
C LEU A 87 8.94 -47.46 9.56
N ASN A 88 10.15 -47.13 9.13
CA ASN A 88 10.89 -46.02 9.72
C ASN A 88 10.44 -44.64 9.17
N LEU A 89 9.50 -44.56 8.22
CA LEU A 89 8.95 -43.32 7.71
C LEU A 89 7.94 -42.66 8.66
N THR A 90 7.63 -43.26 9.81
CA THR A 90 6.69 -42.73 10.81
C THR A 90 7.06 -41.35 11.30
N PHE A 91 8.36 -40.97 11.24
CA PHE A 91 8.79 -39.62 11.60
C PHE A 91 8.27 -38.51 10.66
N LEU A 92 7.82 -38.84 9.45
CA LEU A 92 7.22 -37.88 8.54
C LEU A 92 5.86 -37.37 9.02
N GLY A 93 5.13 -38.15 9.84
CA GLY A 93 3.85 -37.74 10.40
C GLY A 93 3.94 -36.39 11.15
N PRO A 94 4.78 -36.29 12.18
CA PRO A 94 5.04 -35.01 12.87
C PRO A 94 5.52 -33.89 11.95
N VAL A 95 6.34 -34.18 10.92
CA VAL A 95 6.83 -33.18 9.97
C VAL A 95 5.68 -32.58 9.16
N PHE A 96 4.77 -33.42 8.62
CA PHE A 96 3.61 -32.93 7.89
C PHE A 96 2.62 -32.22 8.81
N CYS A 97 2.41 -32.69 10.03
CA CYS A 97 1.57 -31.99 11.00
C CYS A 97 2.10 -30.60 11.32
N ASN A 98 3.40 -30.48 11.59
CA ASN A 98 4.04 -29.21 11.88
C ASN A 98 3.93 -28.23 10.71
N MET A 99 4.20 -28.70 9.49
CA MET A 99 4.05 -27.92 8.27
C MET A 99 2.63 -27.44 8.05
N PHE A 100 1.64 -28.30 8.25
CA PHE A 100 0.22 -27.96 8.13
C PHE A 100 -0.21 -26.92 9.17
N ILE A 101 0.20 -27.09 10.43
CA ILE A 101 -0.08 -26.14 11.51
C ILE A 101 0.53 -24.78 11.17
N GLY A 102 1.80 -24.72 10.72
CA GLY A 102 2.45 -23.48 10.33
C GLY A 102 1.72 -22.74 9.20
N ILE A 103 1.32 -23.46 8.15
CA ILE A 103 0.55 -22.88 7.03
C ILE A 103 -0.78 -22.31 7.54
N VAL A 104 -1.54 -23.07 8.35
CA VAL A 104 -2.83 -22.63 8.87
C VAL A 104 -2.68 -21.40 9.78
N GLN A 105 -1.65 -21.35 10.61
CA GLN A 105 -1.36 -20.21 11.49
C GLN A 105 -1.05 -18.96 10.66
N ASP A 106 -0.13 -19.05 9.69
CA ASP A 106 0.26 -17.92 8.84
C ASP A 106 -0.92 -17.40 7.99
N LEU A 107 -1.77 -18.30 7.46
CA LEU A 107 -2.98 -17.91 6.73
C LEU A 107 -4.01 -17.21 7.64
N ARG A 108 -4.17 -17.66 8.89
CA ARG A 108 -5.06 -16.98 9.85
C ARG A 108 -4.54 -15.59 10.20
N VAL A 109 -3.23 -15.46 10.41
CA VAL A 109 -2.59 -14.15 10.67
C VAL A 109 -2.79 -13.23 9.48
N LYS A 110 -2.50 -13.71 8.26
CA LYS A 110 -2.73 -12.94 7.02
C LYS A 110 -4.17 -12.42 6.94
N LYS A 111 -5.17 -13.31 7.11
CA LYS A 111 -6.58 -12.93 7.06
C LYS A 111 -6.95 -11.85 8.09
N LYS A 112 -6.40 -11.92 9.31
CA LYS A 112 -6.64 -10.90 10.34
C LYS A 112 -6.00 -9.57 9.96
N VAL A 113 -4.76 -9.57 9.46
CA VAL A 113 -4.05 -8.35 9.04
C VAL A 113 -4.75 -7.69 7.85
N ASP A 114 -5.16 -8.48 6.85
CA ASP A 114 -5.89 -7.96 5.69
C ASP A 114 -7.26 -7.35 6.10
N GLY A 115 -7.95 -7.95 7.07
CA GLY A 115 -9.19 -7.38 7.64
C GLY A 115 -8.98 -6.04 8.35
N LEU A 116 -7.88 -5.88 9.08
CA LEU A 116 -7.54 -4.61 9.75
C LEU A 116 -7.20 -3.51 8.75
N LYS A 117 -6.55 -3.83 7.63
CA LYS A 117 -6.24 -2.87 6.57
C LYS A 117 -7.49 -2.26 5.95
N ILE A 118 -8.53 -3.08 5.72
CA ILE A 118 -9.81 -2.59 5.17
C ILE A 118 -10.48 -1.60 6.13
N MET A 119 -10.41 -1.86 7.45
CA MET A 119 -11.00 -0.97 8.46
C MET A 119 -10.19 0.32 8.68
N ALA A 120 -8.91 0.31 8.35
CA ALA A 120 -8.00 1.45 8.50
C ALA A 120 -7.83 2.27 7.21
N ALA A 121 -8.59 1.96 6.14
CA ALA A 121 -8.53 2.74 4.91
C ALA A 121 -8.95 4.19 5.21
N PRO A 122 -8.07 5.19 4.99
CA PRO A 122 -8.41 6.57 5.29
C PRO A 122 -9.50 7.05 4.35
N LYS A 123 -10.53 7.65 4.92
CA LYS A 123 -11.54 8.37 4.17
C LYS A 123 -11.05 9.79 3.92
N CYS A 124 -11.39 10.34 2.78
CA CYS A 124 -11.05 11.69 2.39
C CYS A 124 -12.28 12.41 1.86
N ARG A 125 -12.37 13.69 2.13
CA ARG A 125 -13.42 14.56 1.59
C ARG A 125 -12.88 15.20 0.32
N ALA A 126 -13.62 15.07 -0.78
CA ALA A 126 -13.31 15.74 -2.04
C ALA A 126 -14.51 16.57 -2.52
N VAL A 127 -14.22 17.64 -3.24
CA VAL A 127 -15.24 18.46 -3.90
C VAL A 127 -15.46 17.91 -5.29
N ARG A 128 -16.69 17.47 -5.59
CA ARG A 128 -17.13 17.04 -6.92
C ARG A 128 -18.49 17.63 -7.24
N ASP A 129 -18.65 18.16 -8.43
CA ASP A 129 -19.87 18.85 -8.87
C ASP A 129 -20.35 19.94 -7.88
N GLY A 130 -19.39 20.66 -7.25
CA GLY A 130 -19.66 21.69 -6.27
C GLY A 130 -20.13 21.19 -4.89
N GLN A 131 -20.12 19.88 -4.66
CA GLN A 131 -20.50 19.27 -3.38
C GLN A 131 -19.32 18.54 -2.75
N THR A 132 -19.21 18.63 -1.43
CA THR A 132 -18.21 17.86 -0.67
C THR A 132 -18.74 16.44 -0.45
N VAL A 133 -18.06 15.46 -1.02
CA VAL A 133 -18.37 14.03 -0.89
C VAL A 133 -17.27 13.32 -0.10
N GLU A 134 -17.66 12.35 0.71
CA GLU A 134 -16.72 11.49 1.43
C GLU A 134 -16.41 10.26 0.58
N LEU A 135 -15.14 10.03 0.30
CA LEU A 135 -14.63 8.97 -0.57
C LEU A 135 -13.56 8.15 0.16
N ASP A 136 -13.44 6.90 -0.19
CA ASP A 136 -12.25 6.13 0.18
C ASP A 136 -11.04 6.69 -0.55
N ALA A 137 -9.87 6.73 0.11
CA ALA A 137 -8.64 7.25 -0.50
C ALA A 137 -8.31 6.61 -1.86
N ALA A 138 -8.72 5.35 -2.07
CA ALA A 138 -8.55 4.63 -3.33
C ALA A 138 -9.42 5.17 -4.50
N GLN A 139 -10.49 5.89 -4.18
CA GLN A 139 -11.43 6.47 -5.16
C GLN A 139 -11.04 7.90 -5.58
N LEU A 140 -10.04 8.46 -4.91
CA LEU A 140 -9.48 9.75 -5.28
C LEU A 140 -8.73 9.61 -6.61
N VAL A 141 -8.82 10.62 -7.42
CA VAL A 141 -8.14 10.68 -8.71
C VAL A 141 -7.24 11.91 -8.81
N ARG A 142 -6.32 11.91 -9.74
CA ARG A 142 -5.51 13.09 -10.06
C ARG A 142 -6.43 14.27 -10.40
N ASP A 143 -6.04 15.46 -9.97
CA ASP A 143 -6.77 16.74 -10.10
C ASP A 143 -8.06 16.85 -9.26
N ASP A 144 -8.41 15.86 -8.41
CA ASP A 144 -9.45 16.04 -7.39
C ASP A 144 -9.09 17.17 -6.42
N ILE A 145 -10.08 17.92 -5.98
CA ILE A 145 -9.93 18.89 -4.90
C ILE A 145 -10.28 18.22 -3.57
N ALA A 146 -9.27 17.86 -2.82
CA ALA A 146 -9.42 17.30 -1.49
C ALA A 146 -9.59 18.41 -0.44
N VAL A 147 -10.44 18.17 0.56
CA VAL A 147 -10.70 19.09 1.69
C VAL A 147 -10.05 18.48 2.93
N PHE A 148 -9.08 19.20 3.49
CA PHE A 148 -8.36 18.76 4.68
C PHE A 148 -8.70 19.60 5.89
N SER A 149 -8.84 18.95 7.04
CA SER A 149 -9.12 19.53 8.35
C SER A 149 -8.20 18.92 9.41
N PRO A 150 -8.11 19.49 10.61
CA PRO A 150 -7.28 18.96 11.67
C PRO A 150 -7.58 17.48 11.97
N GLY A 151 -6.53 16.66 12.03
CA GLY A 151 -6.61 15.22 12.22
C GLY A 151 -6.65 14.40 10.92
N ASP A 152 -6.87 15.02 9.77
CA ASP A 152 -6.88 14.31 8.49
C ASP A 152 -5.44 13.94 8.06
N GLN A 153 -5.29 12.73 7.55
CA GLN A 153 -4.06 12.31 6.88
C GLN A 153 -4.16 12.63 5.38
N ILE A 154 -3.09 13.14 4.82
CA ILE A 154 -2.98 13.45 3.39
C ILE A 154 -2.72 12.15 2.60
N PRO A 155 -3.67 11.67 1.77
CA PRO A 155 -3.60 10.36 1.14
C PRO A 155 -2.72 10.31 -0.12
N ALA A 156 -2.50 11.44 -0.74
CA ALA A 156 -1.69 11.59 -1.96
C ALA A 156 -1.04 12.96 -1.98
N ASP A 157 0.02 13.12 -2.76
CA ASP A 157 0.66 14.42 -2.96
C ASP A 157 -0.36 15.41 -3.54
N ALA A 158 -0.34 16.64 -3.03
CA ALA A 158 -1.28 17.67 -3.42
C ALA A 158 -0.63 19.05 -3.44
N VAL A 159 -1.30 20.02 -4.05
CA VAL A 159 -0.94 21.44 -4.01
C VAL A 159 -2.10 22.20 -3.41
N VAL A 160 -1.83 23.03 -2.39
CA VAL A 160 -2.87 23.85 -1.75
C VAL A 160 -3.46 24.81 -2.79
N ALA A 161 -4.76 24.73 -3.01
CA ALA A 161 -5.50 25.59 -3.91
C ALA A 161 -6.14 26.78 -3.19
N ALA A 162 -6.67 26.54 -1.96
CA ALA A 162 -7.30 27.57 -1.15
C ALA A 162 -7.18 27.26 0.35
N GLY A 163 -7.20 28.30 1.19
CA GLY A 163 -7.06 28.18 2.63
C GLY A 163 -5.60 28.06 3.09
N GLU A 164 -5.43 27.80 4.38
CA GLU A 164 -4.13 27.65 5.02
C GLU A 164 -4.24 26.54 6.06
N CYS A 165 -3.27 25.65 6.10
CA CYS A 165 -3.20 24.59 7.10
C CYS A 165 -1.78 24.41 7.63
N ARG A 166 -1.66 23.86 8.83
CA ARG A 166 -0.40 23.48 9.44
C ARG A 166 -0.31 21.97 9.43
N VAL A 167 0.77 21.46 8.89
CA VAL A 167 0.98 20.02 8.70
C VAL A 167 2.20 19.53 9.45
N ASN A 168 2.15 18.29 9.90
CA ASN A 168 3.29 17.56 10.45
C ASN A 168 3.74 16.54 9.40
N GLU A 169 4.98 16.71 8.93
CA GLU A 169 5.60 15.86 7.90
C GLU A 169 6.58 14.84 8.50
N ALA A 170 6.58 14.64 9.81
CA ALA A 170 7.55 13.80 10.52
C ALA A 170 7.63 12.35 10.00
N LEU A 171 6.51 11.78 9.57
CA LEU A 171 6.49 10.42 9.01
C LEU A 171 7.18 10.31 7.65
N VAL A 172 7.33 11.41 6.94
CA VAL A 172 7.90 11.45 5.59
C VAL A 172 9.33 11.97 5.62
N THR A 173 9.56 13.10 6.30
CA THR A 173 10.85 13.78 6.34
C THR A 173 11.71 13.39 7.55
N GLY A 174 11.09 12.88 8.60
CA GLY A 174 11.74 12.61 9.90
C GLY A 174 11.83 13.84 10.80
N GLU A 175 11.41 15.02 10.34
CA GLU A 175 11.42 16.28 11.10
C GLU A 175 10.06 16.50 11.76
N ALA A 176 10.05 16.71 13.07
CA ALA A 176 8.82 16.84 13.86
C ALA A 176 8.21 18.26 13.82
N ASP A 177 8.83 19.19 13.16
CA ASP A 177 8.39 20.58 13.11
C ASP A 177 7.10 20.72 12.27
N GLU A 178 6.16 21.48 12.81
CA GLU A 178 4.92 21.80 12.10
C GLU A 178 5.16 22.90 11.06
N ILE A 179 4.80 22.64 9.82
CA ILE A 179 5.00 23.54 8.70
C ILE A 179 3.67 24.14 8.28
N VAL A 180 3.63 25.48 8.15
CA VAL A 180 2.47 26.17 7.59
C VAL A 180 2.49 26.04 6.07
N LYS A 181 1.38 25.64 5.48
CA LYS A 181 1.18 25.49 4.04
C LYS A 181 0.13 26.48 3.54
N LYS A 182 0.52 27.25 2.55
CA LYS A 182 -0.29 28.30 1.90
C LYS A 182 -0.63 27.93 0.46
N PRO A 183 -1.55 28.63 -0.19
CA PRO A 183 -1.88 28.40 -1.59
C PRO A 183 -0.62 28.39 -2.49
N GLY A 184 -0.52 27.38 -3.35
CA GLY A 184 0.63 27.10 -4.20
C GLY A 184 1.70 26.17 -3.59
N GLU A 185 1.67 25.91 -2.29
CA GLU A 185 2.63 25.00 -1.63
C GLU A 185 2.20 23.54 -1.68
N ARG A 186 3.20 22.64 -1.69
CA ARG A 186 2.98 21.20 -1.78
C ARG A 186 2.68 20.59 -0.42
N LEU A 187 1.72 19.68 -0.39
CA LEU A 187 1.42 18.77 0.68
C LEU A 187 1.96 17.38 0.32
N LEU A 188 2.66 16.75 1.24
CA LEU A 188 3.25 15.44 1.04
C LEU A 188 2.30 14.33 1.51
N SER A 189 2.16 13.30 0.70
CA SER A 189 1.42 12.08 1.07
C SER A 189 1.99 11.47 2.35
N GLY A 190 1.11 11.06 3.28
CA GLY A 190 1.51 10.51 4.58
C GLY A 190 1.59 11.53 5.71
N SER A 191 1.59 12.83 5.41
CA SER A 191 1.58 13.91 6.42
C SER A 191 0.20 14.04 7.08
N PHE A 192 0.14 14.69 8.25
CA PHE A 192 -1.09 14.96 8.99
C PHE A 192 -1.35 16.45 9.11
N VAL A 193 -2.60 16.85 8.95
CA VAL A 193 -3.04 18.22 9.24
C VAL A 193 -3.20 18.38 10.76
N VAL A 194 -2.47 19.32 11.35
CA VAL A 194 -2.47 19.59 12.79
C VAL A 194 -3.50 20.68 13.13
N SER A 195 -3.54 21.75 12.32
CA SER A 195 -4.47 22.87 12.54
C SER A 195 -4.77 23.59 11.23
N GLY A 196 -5.83 24.40 11.23
CA GLY A 196 -6.31 25.08 10.03
C GLY A 196 -7.10 24.14 9.11
N SER A 197 -7.52 24.66 7.95
CA SER A 197 -8.19 23.86 6.92
C SER A 197 -7.83 24.39 5.54
N CYS A 198 -7.64 23.49 4.60
CA CYS A 198 -7.30 23.86 3.24
C CYS A 198 -8.02 22.97 2.22
N ARG A 199 -8.15 23.48 1.00
CA ARG A 199 -8.52 22.71 -0.17
C ARG A 199 -7.27 22.54 -1.02
N ALA A 200 -6.95 21.33 -1.43
CA ALA A 200 -5.76 21.05 -2.18
C ALA A 200 -6.05 20.14 -3.38
N ARG A 201 -5.43 20.45 -4.51
CA ARG A 201 -5.54 19.66 -5.74
C ARG A 201 -4.54 18.51 -5.69
N LEU A 202 -5.02 17.31 -5.88
CA LEU A 202 -4.18 16.10 -5.96
C LEU A 202 -3.35 16.10 -7.26
N THR A 203 -2.09 15.63 -7.20
CA THR A 203 -1.13 15.71 -8.31
C THR A 203 -0.67 14.37 -8.84
#